data_a176ea2456248efa684823a7c119c486
#
_entry.id   a176ea2456248efa684823a7c119c486
#
_cell.length_a   1.000
_cell.length_b   1.000
_cell.length_c   1.000
_cell.angle_alpha   90.00
_cell.angle_beta   90.00
_cell.angle_gamma   90.00
#
_symmetry.space_group_name_H-M   'P 1'
#
loop_
_entity.id
_entity.type
_entity.pdbx_description
1 polymer ?
#
loop_
_entity_poly.entity_id
_entity_poly.type
_entity_poly.pdbx_seq_one_letter_code
_entity_poly.pdbx_strand_id
1 'polypeptide(L)'
;FGEVLFDVFPTHRKIGGAPLNVALRMASLGINAQIISRVGNDEIGKELIRFIEENGVATDTIQVDENLSTGEVIVQLNDKGSASYTINYPVAWDKIEVTSIAENAVANADAMVFGSLVCRDLVSHQTLLSLMNLAKYKIFDVSQSIF
;
A
#
# COMPACT_ATOMS: atom_id res chain seq x y z
N PHE A 1 -0.53 0.46 -6.89
CA PHE A 1 -1.11 -0.75 -6.29
C PHE A 1 -0.13 -1.35 -5.31
N GLY A 2 -0.58 -1.65 -4.09
CA GLY A 2 0.21 -2.39 -3.11
C GLY A 2 -0.05 -1.98 -1.68
N GLU A 3 0.94 -2.25 -0.81
CA GLU A 3 0.85 -2.07 0.62
C GLU A 3 0.76 -0.61 1.05
N VAL A 4 -0.09 -0.37 2.04
CA VAL A 4 -0.13 0.82 2.89
C VAL A 4 -0.03 0.35 4.35
N LEU A 5 0.81 0.99 5.13
CA LEU A 5 1.16 0.47 6.45
C LEU A 5 1.71 1.55 7.38
N PHE A 6 1.93 1.18 8.63
CA PHE A 6 2.74 1.95 9.56
C PHE A 6 4.05 1.25 9.85
N ASP A 7 5.16 1.99 9.78
CA ASP A 7 6.44 1.61 10.37
C ASP A 7 6.43 2.01 11.85
N VAL A 8 6.47 1.02 12.73
CA VAL A 8 6.35 1.18 14.18
C VAL A 8 7.74 1.08 14.81
N PHE A 9 8.23 2.20 15.27
CA PHE A 9 9.49 2.33 16.01
C PHE A 9 9.22 2.29 17.52
N PRO A 10 10.22 2.06 18.38
CA PRO A 10 10.03 2.02 19.84
C PRO A 10 9.42 3.30 20.43
N THR A 11 9.61 4.46 19.79
CA THR A 11 9.21 5.78 20.31
C THR A 11 8.14 6.49 19.48
N HIS A 12 7.90 6.05 18.26
CA HIS A 12 6.97 6.70 17.32
C HIS A 12 6.57 5.74 16.21
N ARG A 13 5.61 6.15 15.38
CA ARG A 13 5.24 5.45 14.15
C ARG A 13 5.25 6.41 12.98
N LYS A 14 5.47 5.87 11.79
CA LYS A 14 5.42 6.57 10.52
C LYS A 14 4.51 5.85 9.55
N ILE A 15 3.76 6.59 8.75
CA ILE A 15 3.05 6.04 7.61
C ILE A 15 4.07 5.68 6.54
N GLY A 16 3.92 4.48 5.98
CA GLY A 16 4.83 3.89 5.01
C GLY A 16 4.12 3.01 3.99
N GLY A 17 4.92 2.24 3.28
CA GLY A 17 4.53 1.47 2.11
C GLY A 17 5.11 2.11 0.84
N ALA A 18 5.92 1.36 0.09
CA ALA A 18 6.57 1.90 -1.10
C ALA A 18 5.56 2.44 -2.13
N PRO A 19 4.46 1.72 -2.46
CA PRO A 19 3.44 2.23 -3.38
C PRO A 19 2.76 3.51 -2.87
N LEU A 20 2.52 3.62 -1.56
CA LEU A 20 1.95 4.82 -0.96
C LEU A 20 2.92 6.01 -1.06
N ASN A 21 4.20 5.80 -0.77
CA ASN A 21 5.21 6.84 -0.89
C ASN A 21 5.31 7.39 -2.33
N VAL A 22 5.19 6.52 -3.33
CA VAL A 22 5.11 6.94 -4.73
C VAL A 22 3.87 7.79 -4.98
N ALA A 23 2.69 7.35 -4.54
CA ALA A 23 1.44 8.08 -4.74
C ALA A 23 1.48 9.47 -4.08
N LEU A 24 1.94 9.57 -2.84
CA LEU A 24 2.11 10.83 -2.11
C LEU A 24 3.10 11.77 -2.84
N ARG A 25 4.20 11.22 -3.34
CA ARG A 25 5.17 12.01 -4.10
C ARG A 25 4.58 12.53 -5.41
N MET A 26 3.83 11.71 -6.14
CA MET A 26 3.12 12.12 -7.35
C MET A 26 2.14 13.25 -7.07
N ALA A 27 1.29 13.10 -6.03
CA ALA A 27 0.35 14.13 -5.62
C ALA A 27 1.06 15.45 -5.25
N SER A 28 2.17 15.39 -4.52
CA SER A 28 2.97 16.58 -4.17
C SER A 28 3.55 17.34 -5.37
N LEU A 29 3.66 16.67 -6.52
CA LEU A 29 4.08 17.26 -7.79
C LEU A 29 2.91 17.71 -8.67
N GLY A 30 1.68 17.68 -8.15
CA GLY A 30 0.47 18.08 -8.87
C GLY A 30 -0.04 17.02 -9.85
N ILE A 31 0.45 15.79 -9.76
CA ILE A 31 -0.01 14.67 -10.59
C ILE A 31 -1.19 13.99 -9.89
N ASN A 32 -2.26 13.73 -10.63
CA ASN A 32 -3.41 13.01 -10.10
C ASN A 32 -3.00 11.57 -9.76
N ALA A 33 -3.04 11.22 -8.48
CA ALA A 33 -2.64 9.93 -7.96
C ALA A 33 -3.77 9.26 -7.16
N GLN A 34 -3.86 7.95 -7.27
CA GLN A 34 -4.79 7.10 -6.55
C GLN A 34 -4.08 5.85 -6.04
N ILE A 35 -4.46 5.34 -4.89
CA ILE A 35 -3.85 4.14 -4.30
C ILE A 35 -4.86 2.99 -4.20
N ILE A 36 -4.58 1.89 -4.86
CA ILE A 36 -5.34 0.65 -4.72
C ILE A 36 -4.67 -0.19 -3.64
N SER A 37 -5.36 -0.35 -2.52
CA SER A 37 -4.88 -1.07 -1.35
C SER A 37 -6.03 -1.59 -0.49
N ARG A 38 -5.71 -2.15 0.69
CA ARG A 38 -6.70 -2.57 1.68
C ARG A 38 -6.17 -2.31 3.08
N VAL A 39 -7.02 -1.76 3.96
CA VAL A 39 -6.74 -1.51 5.38
C VAL A 39 -7.75 -2.25 6.24
N GLY A 40 -7.47 -2.44 7.52
CA GLY A 40 -8.44 -2.98 8.47
C GLY A 40 -9.51 -1.96 8.86
N ASN A 41 -10.67 -2.45 9.33
CA ASN A 41 -11.68 -1.63 9.99
C ASN A 41 -11.24 -1.30 11.43
N ASP A 42 -10.10 -0.65 11.56
CA ASP A 42 -9.50 -0.27 12.84
C ASP A 42 -9.11 1.22 12.85
N GLU A 43 -8.73 1.74 14.01
CA GLU A 43 -8.39 3.17 14.15
C GLU A 43 -7.14 3.54 13.33
N ILE A 44 -6.21 2.60 13.17
CA ILE A 44 -4.99 2.80 12.39
C ILE A 44 -5.33 2.93 10.90
N GLY A 45 -6.23 2.10 10.41
CA GLY A 45 -6.74 2.16 9.03
C GLY A 45 -7.46 3.47 8.72
N LYS A 46 -8.31 3.93 9.65
CA LYS A 46 -9.01 5.22 9.52
C LYS A 46 -8.04 6.40 9.51
N GLU A 47 -7.02 6.38 10.37
CA GLU A 47 -5.96 7.40 10.40
C GLU A 47 -5.19 7.42 9.08
N LEU A 48 -4.87 6.25 8.55
CA LEU A 48 -4.12 6.11 7.31
C LEU A 48 -4.92 6.64 6.10
N ILE A 49 -6.20 6.29 5.97
CA ILE A 49 -7.07 6.81 4.92
C ILE A 49 -7.15 8.33 4.98
N ARG A 50 -7.41 8.89 6.18
CA ARG A 50 -7.48 10.35 6.36
C ARG A 50 -6.18 11.03 5.96
N PHE A 51 -5.04 10.50 6.36
CA PHE A 51 -3.73 11.04 5.98
C PHE A 51 -3.52 11.03 4.46
N ILE A 52 -3.91 9.96 3.79
CA ILE A 52 -3.80 9.83 2.32
C ILE A 52 -4.64 10.90 1.63
N GLU A 53 -5.89 11.08 2.07
CA GLU A 53 -6.82 12.10 1.53
C GLU A 53 -6.30 13.53 1.76
N GLU A 54 -5.83 13.85 2.97
CA GLU A 54 -5.28 15.15 3.33
C GLU A 54 -4.03 15.51 2.50
N ASN A 55 -3.33 14.51 1.97
CA ASN A 55 -2.19 14.69 1.09
C ASN A 55 -2.53 14.60 -0.42
N GLY A 56 -3.82 14.67 -0.76
CA GLY A 56 -4.27 14.80 -2.14
C GLY A 56 -4.23 13.52 -2.99
N VAL A 57 -4.15 12.35 -2.36
CA VAL A 57 -4.25 11.06 -3.04
C VAL A 57 -5.68 10.53 -2.90
N ALA A 58 -6.29 10.11 -4.00
CA ALA A 58 -7.63 9.54 -3.99
C ALA A 58 -7.66 8.17 -3.31
N THR A 59 -8.70 7.94 -2.48
CA THR A 59 -8.84 6.77 -1.61
C THR A 59 -10.02 5.85 -1.96
N ASP A 60 -10.79 6.18 -2.99
CA ASP A 60 -11.98 5.43 -3.42
C ASP A 60 -11.69 3.94 -3.72
N THR A 61 -10.44 3.61 -3.99
CA THR A 61 -9.94 2.26 -4.28
C THR A 61 -9.28 1.58 -3.09
N ILE A 62 -9.30 2.21 -1.90
CA ILE A 62 -8.87 1.56 -0.66
C ILE A 62 -10.03 0.74 -0.10
N GLN A 63 -9.82 -0.56 0.00
CA GLN A 63 -10.78 -1.50 0.59
C GLN A 63 -10.65 -1.50 2.11
N VAL A 64 -11.74 -1.82 2.81
CA VAL A 64 -11.75 -2.00 4.27
C VAL A 64 -12.03 -3.45 4.59
N ASP A 65 -11.18 -4.07 5.38
CA ASP A 65 -11.31 -5.45 5.84
C ASP A 65 -11.90 -5.50 7.24
N GLU A 66 -12.95 -6.32 7.44
CA GLU A 66 -13.62 -6.46 8.74
C GLU A 66 -12.90 -7.45 9.68
N ASN A 67 -11.99 -8.27 9.16
CA ASN A 67 -11.39 -9.38 9.88
C ASN A 67 -9.87 -9.28 10.04
N LEU A 68 -9.21 -8.55 9.14
CA LEU A 68 -7.75 -8.38 9.14
C LEU A 68 -7.39 -6.97 9.58
N SER A 69 -6.33 -6.84 10.36
CA SER A 69 -5.80 -5.56 10.81
C SER A 69 -5.12 -4.79 9.68
N THR A 70 -5.03 -3.48 9.86
CA THR A 70 -4.16 -2.63 9.05
C THR A 70 -2.70 -3.08 9.17
N GLY A 71 -1.94 -2.98 8.09
CA GLY A 71 -0.55 -3.43 8.05
C GLY A 71 0.37 -2.61 8.95
N GLU A 72 1.20 -3.29 9.72
CA GLU A 72 2.26 -2.71 10.53
C GLU A 72 3.57 -3.43 10.30
N VAL A 73 4.66 -2.67 10.31
CA VAL A 73 6.04 -3.18 10.28
C VAL A 73 6.72 -2.76 11.57
N ILE A 74 7.08 -3.72 12.40
CA ILE A 74 7.79 -3.47 13.65
C ILE A 74 9.27 -3.28 13.34
N VAL A 75 9.80 -2.10 13.65
CA VAL A 75 11.20 -1.75 13.45
C VAL A 75 11.94 -1.83 14.79
N GLN A 76 12.89 -2.74 14.90
CA GLN A 76 13.74 -2.89 16.08
C GLN A 76 15.17 -2.51 15.73
N LEU A 77 15.78 -1.67 16.56
CA LEU A 77 17.19 -1.31 16.44
C LEU A 77 17.99 -2.14 17.45
N ASN A 78 19.04 -2.80 16.99
CA ASN A 78 19.98 -3.47 17.87
C ASN A 78 20.98 -2.45 18.46
N ASP A 79 21.78 -2.90 19.44
CA ASP A 79 22.79 -2.07 20.12
C ASP A 79 23.85 -1.47 19.18
N LYS A 80 23.96 -2.01 17.96
CA LYS A 80 24.89 -1.53 16.92
C LYS A 80 24.22 -0.58 15.91
N GLY A 81 22.95 -0.23 16.14
CA GLY A 81 22.17 0.65 15.26
C GLY A 81 21.66 -0.02 13.97
N SER A 82 21.81 -1.34 13.83
CA SER A 82 21.22 -2.05 12.70
C SER A 82 19.73 -2.28 12.95
N ALA A 83 18.90 -1.99 11.94
CA ALA A 83 17.47 -2.22 11.99
C ALA A 83 17.12 -3.66 11.59
N SER A 84 16.20 -4.26 12.32
CA SER A 84 15.46 -5.46 11.89
C SER A 84 14.00 -5.10 11.73
N TYR A 85 13.36 -5.73 10.75
CA TYR A 85 11.98 -5.46 10.38
C TYR A 85 11.15 -6.73 10.51
N THR A 86 10.03 -6.64 11.22
CA THR A 86 9.05 -7.73 11.28
C THR A 86 7.76 -7.23 10.64
N ILE A 87 7.41 -7.82 9.50
CA ILE A 87 6.18 -7.49 8.77
C ILE A 87 5.12 -8.50 9.18
N ASN A 88 4.06 -8.04 9.84
CA ASN A 88 2.95 -8.89 10.24
C ASN A 88 2.29 -9.56 9.03
N TYR A 89 1.81 -10.79 9.21
CA TYR A 89 1.12 -11.57 8.19
C TYR A 89 0.13 -12.54 8.85
N PRO A 90 -1.09 -12.71 8.30
CA PRO A 90 -1.68 -11.87 7.26
C PRO A 90 -2.20 -10.53 7.81
N VAL A 91 -2.22 -9.51 6.96
CA VAL A 91 -2.85 -8.21 7.24
C VAL A 91 -3.72 -7.79 6.05
N ALA A 92 -4.49 -6.72 6.18
CA ALA A 92 -5.50 -6.34 5.20
C ALA A 92 -4.96 -6.23 3.76
N TRP A 93 -3.82 -5.58 3.53
CA TRP A 93 -3.26 -5.43 2.17
C TRP A 93 -2.76 -6.74 1.53
N ASP A 94 -2.66 -7.83 2.27
CA ASP A 94 -2.42 -9.16 1.71
C ASP A 94 -3.65 -9.71 0.96
N LYS A 95 -4.83 -9.10 1.17
CA LYS A 95 -6.11 -9.55 0.64
C LYS A 95 -6.80 -8.49 -0.23
N ILE A 96 -6.03 -7.72 -1.00
CA ILE A 96 -6.59 -6.78 -1.97
C ILE A 96 -7.33 -7.59 -3.04
N GLU A 97 -8.62 -7.33 -3.19
CA GLU A 97 -9.50 -8.02 -4.14
C GLU A 97 -9.73 -7.19 -5.41
N VAL A 98 -10.09 -7.86 -6.50
CA VAL A 98 -10.55 -7.18 -7.72
C VAL A 98 -11.91 -6.56 -7.44
N THR A 99 -12.02 -5.26 -7.71
CA THR A 99 -13.29 -4.53 -7.65
C THR A 99 -13.50 -3.74 -8.92
N SER A 100 -14.76 -3.50 -9.30
CA SER A 100 -15.09 -2.68 -10.49
C SER A 100 -14.51 -1.25 -10.38
N ILE A 101 -14.41 -0.71 -9.17
CA ILE A 101 -13.80 0.60 -8.92
C ILE A 101 -12.31 0.56 -9.24
N ALA A 102 -11.60 -0.47 -8.78
CA ALA A 102 -10.17 -0.64 -9.05
C ALA A 102 -9.91 -0.90 -10.55
N GLU A 103 -10.73 -1.73 -11.19
CA GLU A 103 -10.63 -1.98 -12.64
C GLU A 103 -10.82 -0.69 -13.45
N ASN A 104 -11.85 0.09 -13.13
CA ASN A 104 -12.11 1.37 -13.79
C ASN A 104 -10.97 2.38 -13.53
N ALA A 105 -10.43 2.44 -12.32
CA ALA A 105 -9.31 3.31 -11.99
C ALA A 105 -8.09 2.98 -12.84
N VAL A 106 -7.72 1.70 -12.96
CA VAL A 106 -6.57 1.26 -13.75
C VAL A 106 -6.79 1.47 -15.25
N ALA A 107 -7.97 1.16 -15.77
CA ALA A 107 -8.29 1.33 -17.18
C ALA A 107 -8.23 2.79 -17.65
N ASN A 108 -8.55 3.74 -16.77
CA ASN A 108 -8.51 5.18 -17.04
C ASN A 108 -7.18 5.85 -16.68
N ALA A 109 -6.31 5.19 -15.92
CA ALA A 109 -4.99 5.73 -15.57
C ALA A 109 -4.02 5.71 -16.76
N ASP A 110 -3.07 6.65 -16.77
CA ASP A 110 -1.98 6.62 -17.74
C ASP A 110 -0.95 5.54 -17.40
N ALA A 111 -0.68 5.31 -16.10
CA ALA A 111 0.26 4.28 -15.66
C ALA A 111 -0.19 3.66 -14.33
N MET A 112 0.14 2.39 -14.17
CA MET A 112 -0.01 1.64 -12.91
C MET A 112 1.38 1.34 -12.34
N VAL A 113 1.63 1.84 -11.12
CA VAL A 113 2.86 1.57 -10.37
C VAL A 113 2.57 0.49 -9.32
N PHE A 114 3.47 -0.47 -9.16
CA PHE A 114 3.32 -1.56 -8.19
C PHE A 114 4.68 -2.05 -7.69
N GLY A 115 4.72 -2.60 -6.47
CA GLY A 115 5.88 -3.22 -5.85
C GLY A 115 5.78 -4.74 -5.77
N SER A 116 6.80 -5.40 -5.25
CA SER A 116 6.86 -6.86 -5.10
C SER A 116 6.29 -7.37 -3.77
N LEU A 117 6.30 -6.56 -2.71
CA LEU A 117 5.91 -7.02 -1.36
C LEU A 117 4.45 -7.49 -1.31
N VAL A 118 3.56 -6.79 -2.02
CA VAL A 118 2.14 -7.16 -2.13
C VAL A 118 1.90 -8.53 -2.74
N CYS A 119 2.88 -9.09 -3.47
CA CYS A 119 2.81 -10.40 -4.09
C CYS A 119 3.10 -11.57 -3.14
N ARG A 120 3.41 -11.29 -1.87
CA ARG A 120 3.67 -12.33 -0.86
C ARG A 120 2.44 -13.19 -0.54
N ASP A 121 1.23 -12.66 -0.76
CA ASP A 121 -0.02 -13.40 -0.65
C ASP A 121 -0.67 -13.60 -2.02
N LEU A 122 -1.23 -14.78 -2.23
CA LEU A 122 -1.79 -15.20 -3.51
C LEU A 122 -2.99 -14.34 -3.95
N VAL A 123 -3.82 -13.85 -3.01
CA VAL A 123 -5.01 -13.04 -3.33
C VAL A 123 -4.58 -11.72 -3.96
N SER A 124 -3.75 -10.93 -3.29
CA SER A 124 -3.26 -9.65 -3.82
C SER A 124 -2.40 -9.82 -5.06
N HIS A 125 -1.63 -10.92 -5.14
CA HIS A 125 -0.86 -11.24 -6.35
C HIS A 125 -1.78 -11.49 -7.57
N GLN A 126 -2.82 -12.28 -7.42
CA GLN A 126 -3.79 -12.55 -8.51
C GLN A 126 -4.54 -11.28 -8.92
N THR A 127 -4.92 -10.44 -7.95
CA THR A 127 -5.52 -9.15 -8.21
C THR A 127 -4.59 -8.23 -9.00
N LEU A 128 -3.32 -8.16 -8.62
CA LEU A 128 -2.30 -7.41 -9.37
C LEU A 128 -2.23 -7.88 -10.83
N LEU A 129 -2.13 -9.19 -11.07
CA LEU A 129 -2.05 -9.74 -12.43
C LEU A 129 -3.30 -9.41 -13.24
N SER A 130 -4.50 -9.46 -12.64
CA SER A 130 -5.74 -9.10 -13.29
C SER A 130 -5.77 -7.63 -13.70
N LEU A 131 -5.42 -6.74 -12.78
CA LEU A 131 -5.41 -5.28 -13.02
C LEU A 131 -4.32 -4.87 -14.02
N MET A 132 -3.17 -5.53 -14.01
CA MET A 132 -2.11 -5.27 -15.00
C MET A 132 -2.57 -5.47 -16.45
N ASN A 133 -3.55 -6.36 -16.71
CA ASN A 133 -4.08 -6.56 -18.06
C ASN A 133 -4.86 -5.34 -18.58
N LEU A 134 -5.33 -4.48 -17.69
CA LEU A 134 -6.07 -3.25 -18.02
C LEU A 134 -5.16 -2.03 -18.12
N ALA A 135 -3.96 -2.08 -17.56
CA ALA A 135 -3.06 -0.95 -17.45
C ALA A 135 -2.40 -0.61 -18.80
N LYS A 136 -2.41 0.67 -19.19
CA LYS A 136 -1.72 1.18 -20.38
C LYS A 136 -0.20 1.06 -20.24
N TYR A 137 0.34 1.62 -19.16
CA TYR A 137 1.75 1.49 -18.81
C TYR A 137 1.88 0.85 -17.43
N LYS A 138 2.87 -0.04 -17.30
CA LYS A 138 3.16 -0.80 -16.09
C LYS A 138 4.54 -0.42 -15.59
N ILE A 139 4.62 0.09 -14.36
CA ILE A 139 5.87 0.53 -13.75
C ILE A 139 6.09 -0.33 -12.50
N PHE A 140 7.14 -1.13 -12.53
CA PHE A 140 7.56 -1.94 -11.40
C PHE A 140 8.54 -1.15 -10.54
N ASP A 141 8.15 -0.86 -9.29
CA ASP A 141 9.04 -0.28 -8.30
C ASP A 141 9.88 -1.39 -7.65
N VAL A 142 11.19 -1.35 -7.93
CA VAL A 142 12.19 -2.31 -7.41
C VAL A 142 12.70 -1.86 -6.04
N SER A 143 11.95 -1.05 -5.30
CA SER A 143 12.34 -0.70 -3.94
C SER A 143 12.60 -1.99 -3.15
N GLN A 144 13.83 -2.17 -2.71
CA GLN A 144 14.20 -3.31 -1.89
C GLN A 144 13.45 -3.16 -0.55
N SER A 145 12.45 -3.99 -0.34
CA SER A 145 12.08 -4.33 1.03
C SER A 145 13.32 -4.90 1.66
N ILE A 146 13.91 -4.17 2.60
CA ILE A 146 15.09 -4.65 3.33
C ILE A 146 14.59 -5.84 4.16
N PHE A 147 14.89 -7.03 3.69
CA PHE A 147 14.72 -8.27 4.42
C PHE A 147 15.89 -8.45 5.40
#